data_7e31e338832bf01298e0a57fa12a4258
#
_entry.id   7e31e338832bf01298e0a57fa12a4258
#
_cell.length_a   1.000
_cell.length_b   1.000
_cell.length_c   1.000
_cell.angle_alpha   90.00
_cell.angle_beta   90.00
_cell.angle_gamma   90.00
#
_symmetry.space_group_name_H-M   'P 1'
#
loop_
_entity.id
_entity.type
_entity.pdbx_description
1 polymer ?
#
loop_
_entity_poly.entity_id
_entity_poly.type
_entity_poly.pdbx_seq_one_letter_code
_entity_poly.pdbx_strand_id
1 'polypeptide(L)'
;MFLTIKKIPKVSWSSEKPLNLKPKITTFLFLCFGLSLFGIGEGLLLVSYAGASPWSVLAQGISLHIDYSIGLITFFISLFAIFLWVFLSQKLGIGTILNAIIIAVMIDVCLNFVQTPDTFIAKILLAFFSVFLVGLGSGFYLIANLGPGPRDGLMTGLQRKTNLPIALVRALMEITVVSIGWYLGGTVGIGTLLFAFGVGPAVALGLYLVNKMFS
;
A
#
# COMPACT_ATOMS: atom_id res chain seq x y z
N MET A 1 13.69 16.54 10.80
CA MET A 1 12.34 16.86 11.29
C MET A 1 11.24 16.64 10.23
N PHE A 2 11.60 16.29 8.98
CA PHE A 2 10.66 16.00 7.87
C PHE A 2 10.06 14.59 7.85
N LEU A 3 10.53 13.67 8.68
CA LEU A 3 10.16 12.26 8.63
C LEU A 3 9.09 11.83 9.64
N THR A 4 8.57 12.74 10.46
CA THR A 4 7.56 12.40 11.47
C THR A 4 6.22 13.02 11.07
N ILE A 5 5.33 12.21 10.49
CA ILE A 5 3.97 12.64 10.15
C ILE A 5 3.17 12.73 11.45
N LYS A 6 3.02 13.93 12.00
CA LYS A 6 2.15 14.17 13.16
C LYS A 6 0.67 14.30 12.78
N LYS A 7 0.36 14.74 11.56
CA LYS A 7 -1.01 14.97 11.07
C LYS A 7 -1.03 14.96 9.54
N ILE A 8 -2.02 14.29 8.94
CA ILE A 8 -2.24 14.32 7.50
C ILE A 8 -2.70 15.73 7.12
N PRO A 9 -2.03 16.42 6.16
CA PRO A 9 -2.45 17.74 5.72
C PRO A 9 -3.81 17.68 5.03
N LYS A 10 -4.55 18.79 5.10
CA LYS A 10 -5.79 18.99 4.35
C LYS A 10 -5.55 20.03 3.28
N VAL A 11 -5.99 19.75 2.07
CA VAL A 11 -5.93 20.64 0.92
C VAL A 11 -7.33 20.95 0.39
N SER A 12 -7.48 21.83 -0.59
CA SER A 12 -8.77 22.30 -1.12
C SER A 12 -9.73 21.20 -1.61
N TRP A 13 -9.16 20.08 -2.08
CA TRP A 13 -9.94 18.94 -2.57
C TRP A 13 -10.09 17.80 -1.56
N SER A 14 -9.50 17.88 -0.37
CA SER A 14 -9.66 16.86 0.68
C SER A 14 -11.12 16.74 1.14
N SER A 15 -11.56 15.53 1.46
CA SER A 15 -12.87 15.34 2.09
C SER A 15 -12.84 15.85 3.53
N GLU A 16 -13.85 16.61 3.92
CA GLU A 16 -13.99 17.09 5.29
C GLU A 16 -14.26 15.94 6.27
N LYS A 17 -15.02 14.94 5.82
CA LYS A 17 -15.41 13.75 6.61
C LYS A 17 -14.68 12.51 6.09
N PRO A 18 -14.08 11.70 6.96
CA PRO A 18 -13.26 10.53 6.53
C PRO A 18 -14.09 9.38 5.92
N LEU A 19 -15.40 9.35 6.14
CA LEU A 19 -16.30 8.31 5.62
C LEU A 19 -17.39 8.91 4.72
N ASN A 20 -17.03 9.94 3.94
CA ASN A 20 -17.95 10.58 3.03
C ASN A 20 -18.29 9.64 1.87
N LEU A 21 -19.55 9.24 1.74
CA LEU A 21 -20.05 8.40 0.66
C LEU A 21 -20.36 9.18 -0.64
N LYS A 22 -20.38 10.50 -0.57
CA LYS A 22 -20.61 11.39 -1.72
C LYS A 22 -19.52 12.46 -1.78
N PRO A 23 -18.25 12.07 -2.05
CA PRO A 23 -17.15 13.01 -2.14
C PRO A 23 -17.31 13.92 -3.37
N LYS A 24 -16.62 15.06 -3.38
CA LYS A 24 -16.45 15.89 -4.58
C LYS A 24 -15.77 15.04 -5.66
N ILE A 25 -16.12 15.26 -6.93
CA ILE A 25 -15.51 14.53 -8.05
C ILE A 25 -13.98 14.67 -8.08
N THR A 26 -13.46 15.84 -7.75
CA THR A 26 -12.02 16.10 -7.65
C THR A 26 -11.35 15.24 -6.59
N THR A 27 -11.96 15.10 -5.40
CA THR A 27 -11.46 14.22 -4.32
C THR A 27 -11.44 12.77 -4.77
N PHE A 28 -12.49 12.32 -5.47
CA PHE A 28 -12.59 10.96 -5.98
C PHE A 28 -11.53 10.69 -7.05
N LEU A 29 -11.32 11.61 -8.00
CA LEU A 29 -10.31 11.46 -9.04
C LEU A 29 -8.89 11.41 -8.46
N PHE A 30 -8.56 12.30 -7.51
CA PHE A 30 -7.24 12.26 -6.84
C PHE A 30 -7.05 11.02 -5.97
N LEU A 31 -8.11 10.49 -5.35
CA LEU A 31 -8.06 9.19 -4.68
C LEU A 31 -7.70 8.08 -5.67
N CYS A 32 -8.45 7.95 -6.77
CA CYS A 32 -8.19 6.91 -7.77
C CYS A 32 -6.80 7.04 -8.38
N PHE A 33 -6.35 8.25 -8.70
CA PHE A 33 -5.01 8.52 -9.19
C PHE A 33 -3.94 8.08 -8.19
N GLY A 34 -4.08 8.44 -6.92
CA GLY A 34 -3.15 8.05 -5.86
C GLY A 34 -3.09 6.52 -5.65
N LEU A 35 -4.25 5.85 -5.66
CA LEU A 35 -4.32 4.41 -5.55
C LEU A 35 -3.72 3.70 -6.77
N SER A 36 -3.89 4.26 -7.96
CA SER A 36 -3.25 3.74 -9.18
C SER A 36 -1.72 3.87 -9.10
N LEU A 37 -1.20 5.02 -8.69
CA LEU A 37 0.25 5.19 -8.47
C LEU A 37 0.79 4.23 -7.42
N PHE A 38 0.05 4.01 -6.34
CA PHE A 38 0.42 3.06 -5.30
C PHE A 38 0.48 1.64 -5.89
N GLY A 39 -0.56 1.20 -6.59
CA GLY A 39 -0.62 -0.12 -7.20
C GLY A 39 0.45 -0.34 -8.28
N ILE A 40 0.73 0.68 -9.11
CA ILE A 40 1.84 0.66 -10.07
C ILE A 40 3.17 0.48 -9.33
N GLY A 41 3.40 1.23 -8.24
CA GLY A 41 4.61 1.08 -7.43
C GLY A 41 4.77 -0.33 -6.86
N GLU A 42 3.71 -0.92 -6.30
CA GLU A 42 3.72 -2.31 -5.81
C GLU A 42 4.00 -3.31 -6.96
N GLY A 43 3.35 -3.13 -8.12
CA GLY A 43 3.56 -3.98 -9.28
C GLY A 43 4.98 -3.88 -9.85
N LEU A 44 5.54 -2.67 -9.98
CA LEU A 44 6.92 -2.47 -10.44
C LEU A 44 7.94 -3.05 -9.46
N LEU A 45 7.65 -3.00 -8.15
CA LEU A 45 8.51 -3.64 -7.15
C LEU A 45 8.55 -5.16 -7.34
N LEU A 46 7.41 -5.80 -7.64
CA LEU A 46 7.34 -7.22 -7.99
C LEU A 46 8.11 -7.50 -9.29
N VAL A 47 7.90 -6.69 -10.35
CA VAL A 47 8.59 -6.80 -11.65
C VAL A 47 10.10 -6.67 -11.49
N SER A 48 10.59 -5.90 -10.53
CA SER A 48 12.02 -5.72 -10.30
C SER A 48 12.76 -7.01 -9.94
N TYR A 49 12.06 -8.02 -9.42
CA TYR A 49 12.64 -9.25 -8.85
C TYR A 49 13.77 -9.00 -7.82
N ALA A 50 13.84 -7.78 -7.28
CA ALA A 50 14.79 -7.44 -6.21
C ALA A 50 14.24 -7.78 -4.81
N GLY A 51 13.02 -8.27 -4.74
CA GLY A 51 12.22 -8.48 -3.54
C GLY A 51 10.96 -7.59 -3.54
N ALA A 52 9.90 -8.01 -2.89
CA ALA A 52 8.61 -7.33 -2.88
C ALA A 52 8.25 -6.76 -1.50
N SER A 53 7.18 -5.97 -1.41
CA SER A 53 6.64 -5.53 -0.12
C SER A 53 6.14 -6.73 0.69
N PRO A 54 6.12 -6.68 2.03
CA PRO A 54 5.72 -7.82 2.87
C PRO A 54 4.40 -8.49 2.45
N TRP A 55 3.38 -7.70 2.15
CA TRP A 55 2.08 -8.20 1.72
C TRP A 55 2.09 -8.74 0.29
N SER A 56 2.90 -8.17 -0.59
CA SER A 56 3.08 -8.66 -1.96
C SER A 56 3.91 -9.94 -1.99
N VAL A 57 4.85 -10.13 -1.03
CA VAL A 57 5.54 -11.43 -0.81
C VAL A 57 4.53 -12.50 -0.43
N LEU A 58 3.57 -12.19 0.47
CA LEU A 58 2.50 -13.13 0.83
C LEU A 58 1.63 -13.46 -0.39
N ALA A 59 1.17 -12.45 -1.14
CA ALA A 59 0.34 -12.66 -2.32
C ALA A 59 1.07 -13.49 -3.38
N GLN A 60 2.33 -13.20 -3.66
CA GLN A 60 3.19 -13.95 -4.57
C GLN A 60 3.37 -15.39 -4.10
N GLY A 61 3.70 -15.61 -2.82
CA GLY A 61 3.86 -16.96 -2.27
C GLY A 61 2.60 -17.80 -2.42
N ILE A 62 1.41 -17.23 -2.16
CA ILE A 62 0.13 -17.93 -2.35
C ILE A 62 -0.09 -18.23 -3.84
N SER A 63 0.20 -17.28 -4.76
CA SER A 63 -0.01 -17.44 -6.20
C SER A 63 0.78 -18.60 -6.79
N LEU A 64 1.90 -18.99 -6.19
CA LEU A 64 2.69 -20.14 -6.63
C LEU A 64 2.02 -21.50 -6.37
N HIS A 65 1.00 -21.54 -5.50
CA HIS A 65 0.31 -22.77 -5.11
C HIS A 65 -1.13 -22.87 -5.66
N ILE A 66 -1.66 -21.75 -6.15
CA ILE A 66 -3.00 -21.69 -6.74
C ILE A 66 -2.95 -20.91 -8.06
N ASP A 67 -3.74 -21.32 -9.04
CA ASP A 67 -3.72 -20.77 -10.40
C ASP A 67 -4.49 -19.43 -10.49
N TYR A 68 -4.05 -18.44 -9.69
CA TYR A 68 -4.59 -17.08 -9.70
C TYR A 68 -3.47 -16.03 -9.76
N SER A 69 -3.78 -14.87 -10.36
CA SER A 69 -2.84 -13.76 -10.46
C SER A 69 -2.49 -13.18 -9.08
N ILE A 70 -1.30 -12.58 -8.96
CA ILE A 70 -0.85 -11.93 -7.71
C ILE A 70 -1.80 -10.79 -7.33
N GLY A 71 -2.31 -10.03 -8.30
CA GLY A 71 -3.28 -8.97 -8.05
C GLY A 71 -4.59 -9.51 -7.48
N LEU A 72 -5.15 -10.57 -8.07
CA LEU A 72 -6.37 -11.19 -7.55
C LEU A 72 -6.19 -11.71 -6.13
N ILE A 73 -5.05 -12.33 -5.83
CA ILE A 73 -4.74 -12.77 -4.46
C ILE A 73 -4.59 -11.58 -3.51
N THR A 74 -3.95 -10.50 -3.96
CA THR A 74 -3.86 -9.24 -3.20
C THR A 74 -5.25 -8.69 -2.87
N PHE A 75 -6.20 -8.78 -3.81
CA PHE A 75 -7.59 -8.43 -3.58
C PHE A 75 -8.22 -9.30 -2.49
N PHE A 76 -8.08 -10.63 -2.55
CA PHE A 76 -8.62 -11.53 -1.53
C PHE A 76 -7.98 -11.33 -0.16
N ILE A 77 -6.68 -11.08 -0.09
CA ILE A 77 -5.99 -10.71 1.16
C ILE A 77 -6.57 -9.42 1.73
N SER A 78 -6.87 -8.44 0.86
CA SER A 78 -7.50 -7.18 1.27
C SER A 78 -8.92 -7.40 1.79
N LEU A 79 -9.72 -8.26 1.15
CA LEU A 79 -11.05 -8.65 1.63
C LEU A 79 -10.97 -9.36 2.97
N PHE A 80 -10.00 -10.26 3.15
CA PHE A 80 -9.79 -10.93 4.44
C PHE A 80 -9.40 -9.94 5.53
N ALA A 81 -8.52 -8.99 5.24
CA ALA A 81 -8.19 -7.91 6.17
C ALA A 81 -9.44 -7.09 6.56
N ILE A 82 -10.29 -6.73 5.58
CA ILE A 82 -11.57 -6.03 5.83
C ILE A 82 -12.52 -6.89 6.67
N PHE A 83 -12.61 -8.19 6.41
CA PHE A 83 -13.41 -9.11 7.23
C PHE A 83 -12.98 -9.07 8.70
N LEU A 84 -11.68 -9.05 8.97
CA LEU A 84 -11.16 -8.95 10.34
C LEU A 84 -11.53 -7.61 11.02
N TRP A 85 -11.86 -6.55 10.25
CA TRP A 85 -12.31 -5.27 10.80
C TRP A 85 -13.62 -5.38 11.58
N VAL A 86 -14.47 -6.36 11.27
CA VAL A 86 -15.71 -6.63 12.02
C VAL A 86 -15.40 -6.85 13.50
N PHE A 87 -14.32 -7.62 13.79
CA PHE A 87 -13.88 -7.90 15.16
C PHE A 87 -13.10 -6.73 15.80
N LEU A 88 -12.70 -5.75 15.01
CA LEU A 88 -11.91 -4.59 15.43
C LEU A 88 -12.72 -3.29 15.44
N SER A 89 -14.02 -3.36 15.17
CA SER A 89 -14.93 -2.20 15.13
C SER A 89 -14.42 -1.07 14.22
N GLN A 90 -13.76 -1.42 13.11
CA GLN A 90 -13.30 -0.45 12.11
C GLN A 90 -14.46 -0.12 11.15
N LYS A 91 -14.46 1.14 10.64
CA LYS A 91 -15.50 1.60 9.71
C LYS A 91 -14.96 1.61 8.28
N LEU A 92 -15.73 1.06 7.35
CA LEU A 92 -15.42 1.05 5.93
C LEU A 92 -15.67 2.43 5.29
N GLY A 93 -14.72 2.88 4.50
CA GLY A 93 -14.88 4.05 3.62
C GLY A 93 -14.81 3.66 2.15
N ILE A 94 -15.20 4.57 1.25
CA ILE A 94 -15.05 4.38 -0.20
C ILE A 94 -13.56 4.14 -0.54
N GLY A 95 -12.66 4.88 0.09
CA GLY A 95 -11.23 4.72 -0.10
C GLY A 95 -10.72 3.32 0.25
N THR A 96 -11.31 2.65 1.25
CA THR A 96 -10.95 1.27 1.62
C THR A 96 -11.31 0.28 0.51
N ILE A 97 -12.51 0.40 -0.06
CA ILE A 97 -12.99 -0.49 -1.12
C ILE A 97 -12.17 -0.28 -2.40
N LEU A 98 -12.00 0.98 -2.80
CA LEU A 98 -11.22 1.32 -3.99
C LEU A 98 -9.74 0.95 -3.84
N ASN A 99 -9.17 1.04 -2.64
CA ASN A 99 -7.81 0.60 -2.36
C ASN A 99 -7.65 -0.91 -2.65
N ALA A 100 -8.56 -1.75 -2.18
CA ALA A 100 -8.52 -3.18 -2.43
C ALA A 100 -8.62 -3.52 -3.93
N ILE A 101 -9.45 -2.80 -4.68
CA ILE A 101 -9.70 -3.06 -6.10
C ILE A 101 -8.57 -2.49 -6.97
N ILE A 102 -8.29 -1.19 -6.85
CA ILE A 102 -7.40 -0.49 -7.79
C ILE A 102 -5.97 -0.98 -7.64
N ILE A 103 -5.48 -1.19 -6.42
CA ILE A 103 -4.12 -1.70 -6.21
C ILE A 103 -3.96 -3.09 -6.81
N ALA A 104 -4.93 -3.98 -6.59
CA ALA A 104 -4.92 -5.33 -7.15
C ALA A 104 -4.86 -5.32 -8.69
N VAL A 105 -5.71 -4.51 -9.33
CA VAL A 105 -5.73 -4.36 -10.79
C VAL A 105 -4.41 -3.80 -11.32
N MET A 106 -3.86 -2.77 -10.67
CA MET A 106 -2.61 -2.14 -11.12
C MET A 106 -1.39 -3.05 -10.96
N ILE A 107 -1.37 -3.92 -9.95
CA ILE A 107 -0.33 -4.95 -9.81
C ILE A 107 -0.36 -5.88 -11.03
N ASP A 108 -1.52 -6.42 -11.40
CA ASP A 108 -1.63 -7.32 -12.54
C ASP A 108 -1.32 -6.61 -13.87
N VAL A 109 -1.74 -5.37 -14.04
CA VAL A 109 -1.36 -4.55 -15.20
C VAL A 109 0.16 -4.44 -15.31
N CYS A 110 0.86 -4.13 -14.22
CA CYS A 110 2.32 -4.04 -14.26
C CYS A 110 2.97 -5.39 -14.60
N LEU A 111 2.51 -6.48 -13.99
CA LEU A 111 3.07 -7.81 -14.23
C LEU A 111 2.85 -8.29 -15.67
N ASN A 112 1.77 -7.87 -16.33
CA ASN A 112 1.46 -8.26 -17.70
C ASN A 112 2.16 -7.39 -18.76
N PHE A 113 2.42 -6.11 -18.47
CA PHE A 113 2.89 -5.17 -19.49
C PHE A 113 4.33 -4.67 -19.29
N VAL A 114 4.91 -4.85 -18.08
CA VAL A 114 6.26 -4.38 -17.80
C VAL A 114 7.22 -5.57 -17.74
N GLN A 115 8.30 -5.49 -18.52
CA GLN A 115 9.34 -6.53 -18.52
C GLN A 115 10.30 -6.33 -17.34
N THR A 116 10.76 -7.45 -16.78
CA THR A 116 11.80 -7.44 -15.75
C THR A 116 13.12 -6.94 -16.33
N PRO A 117 13.80 -5.99 -15.68
CA PRO A 117 15.12 -5.55 -16.11
C PRO A 117 16.15 -6.69 -16.06
N ASP A 118 17.08 -6.74 -17.04
CA ASP A 118 18.10 -7.79 -17.13
C ASP A 118 19.22 -7.60 -16.09
N THR A 119 19.63 -6.35 -15.87
CA THR A 119 20.80 -6.05 -15.01
C THR A 119 20.40 -5.87 -13.55
N PHE A 120 21.26 -6.33 -12.63
CA PHE A 120 21.05 -6.17 -11.21
C PHE A 120 20.86 -4.70 -10.79
N ILE A 121 21.65 -3.80 -11.38
CA ILE A 121 21.57 -2.36 -11.08
C ILE A 121 20.19 -1.82 -11.50
N ALA A 122 19.69 -2.17 -12.68
CA ALA A 122 18.38 -1.73 -13.15
C ALA A 122 17.24 -2.27 -12.25
N LYS A 123 17.36 -3.52 -11.76
CA LYS A 123 16.41 -4.09 -10.77
C LYS A 123 16.36 -3.25 -9.49
N ILE A 124 17.51 -2.88 -8.94
CA ILE A 124 17.57 -2.08 -7.71
C ILE A 124 17.06 -0.64 -7.95
N LEU A 125 17.40 -0.03 -9.07
CA LEU A 125 16.87 1.31 -9.42
C LEU A 125 15.35 1.28 -9.59
N LEU A 126 14.82 0.24 -10.25
CA LEU A 126 13.37 0.05 -10.38
C LEU A 126 12.72 -0.14 -9.02
N ALA A 127 13.31 -0.93 -8.11
CA ALA A 127 12.80 -1.12 -6.76
C ALA A 127 12.79 0.20 -5.97
N PHE A 128 13.84 1.01 -6.07
CA PHE A 128 13.90 2.33 -5.44
C PHE A 128 12.81 3.28 -5.98
N PHE A 129 12.66 3.33 -7.32
CA PHE A 129 11.61 4.12 -7.97
C PHE A 129 10.20 3.64 -7.56
N SER A 130 10.00 2.34 -7.42
CA SER A 130 8.75 1.73 -6.98
C SER A 130 8.35 2.21 -5.59
N VAL A 131 9.29 2.20 -4.63
CA VAL A 131 9.04 2.69 -3.26
C VAL A 131 8.68 4.18 -3.27
N PHE A 132 9.32 4.98 -4.11
CA PHE A 132 8.97 6.39 -4.29
C PHE A 132 7.53 6.56 -4.82
N LEU A 133 7.12 5.78 -5.83
CA LEU A 133 5.75 5.81 -6.38
C LEU A 133 4.72 5.40 -5.33
N VAL A 134 4.99 4.36 -4.55
CA VAL A 134 4.12 3.96 -3.42
C VAL A 134 3.96 5.12 -2.43
N GLY A 135 5.04 5.81 -2.11
CA GLY A 135 5.01 6.97 -1.23
C GLY A 135 4.18 8.12 -1.79
N LEU A 136 4.37 8.45 -3.06
CA LEU A 136 3.62 9.53 -3.73
C LEU A 136 2.13 9.18 -3.83
N GLY A 137 1.80 7.95 -4.26
CA GLY A 137 0.43 7.45 -4.30
C GLY A 137 -0.24 7.48 -2.93
N SER A 138 0.51 7.10 -1.87
CA SER A 138 0.05 7.21 -0.49
C SER A 138 -0.27 8.67 -0.10
N GLY A 139 0.54 9.63 -0.55
CA GLY A 139 0.30 11.05 -0.33
C GLY A 139 -1.08 11.48 -0.84
N PHE A 140 -1.41 11.14 -2.08
CA PHE A 140 -2.71 11.45 -2.68
C PHE A 140 -3.87 10.76 -1.94
N TYR A 141 -3.79 9.44 -1.74
CA TYR A 141 -4.93 8.71 -1.16
C TYR A 141 -5.19 9.08 0.30
N LEU A 142 -4.15 9.33 1.10
CA LEU A 142 -4.30 9.75 2.50
C LEU A 142 -4.90 11.15 2.61
N ILE A 143 -4.47 12.09 1.76
CA ILE A 143 -5.00 13.47 1.70
C ILE A 143 -6.46 13.48 1.23
N ALA A 144 -6.88 12.54 0.39
CA ALA A 144 -8.28 12.41 -0.01
C ALA A 144 -9.22 12.19 1.18
N ASN A 145 -8.74 11.56 2.26
CA ASN A 145 -9.46 11.37 3.53
C ASN A 145 -10.81 10.63 3.36
N LEU A 146 -10.83 9.55 2.56
CA LEU A 146 -12.03 8.76 2.26
C LEU A 146 -12.02 7.35 2.87
N GLY A 147 -11.23 7.15 3.90
CA GLY A 147 -11.05 5.89 4.65
C GLY A 147 -9.65 5.32 4.49
N PRO A 148 -9.17 4.58 5.49
CA PRO A 148 -7.86 3.95 5.45
C PRO A 148 -7.85 2.75 4.51
N GLY A 149 -6.67 2.36 4.03
CA GLY A 149 -6.50 1.09 3.32
C GLY A 149 -6.82 -0.12 4.22
N PRO A 150 -7.13 -1.30 3.61
CA PRO A 150 -7.48 -2.52 4.37
C PRO A 150 -6.43 -2.89 5.43
N ARG A 151 -5.16 -2.81 5.08
CA ARG A 151 -4.01 -3.13 5.95
C ARG A 151 -3.83 -2.09 7.06
N ASP A 152 -4.00 -0.80 6.73
CA ASP A 152 -3.87 0.32 7.68
C ASP A 152 -4.97 0.26 8.75
N GLY A 153 -6.19 -0.07 8.34
CA GLY A 153 -7.31 -0.24 9.27
C GLY A 153 -7.15 -1.47 10.15
N LEU A 154 -6.61 -2.58 9.62
CA LEU A 154 -6.28 -3.75 10.42
C LEU A 154 -5.23 -3.39 11.50
N MET A 155 -4.17 -2.69 11.11
CA MET A 155 -3.12 -2.23 12.01
C MET A 155 -3.65 -1.31 13.11
N THR A 156 -4.45 -0.30 12.74
CA THR A 156 -5.01 0.64 13.72
C THR A 156 -6.07 -0.01 14.62
N GLY A 157 -6.82 -0.97 14.09
CA GLY A 157 -7.77 -1.78 14.87
C GLY A 157 -7.10 -2.66 15.90
N LEU A 158 -6.04 -3.37 15.51
CA LEU A 158 -5.22 -4.16 16.42
C LEU A 158 -4.55 -3.29 17.48
N GLN A 159 -4.00 -2.14 17.08
CA GLN A 159 -3.40 -1.19 18.02
C GLN A 159 -4.39 -0.75 19.09
N ARG A 160 -5.63 -0.40 18.72
CA ARG A 160 -6.68 -0.02 19.70
C ARG A 160 -7.06 -1.16 20.63
N LYS A 161 -7.13 -2.40 20.12
CA LYS A 161 -7.55 -3.56 20.90
C LYS A 161 -6.46 -4.07 21.85
N THR A 162 -5.19 -3.96 21.45
CA THR A 162 -4.05 -4.47 22.22
C THR A 162 -3.37 -3.42 23.09
N ASN A 163 -3.62 -2.12 22.83
CA ASN A 163 -2.91 -0.98 23.42
C ASN A 163 -1.39 -1.00 23.21
N LEU A 164 -0.90 -1.79 22.25
CA LEU A 164 0.51 -1.83 21.87
C LEU A 164 0.89 -0.59 21.04
N PRO A 165 2.16 -0.15 21.06
CA PRO A 165 2.63 0.88 20.15
C PRO A 165 2.37 0.52 18.68
N ILE A 166 1.88 1.48 17.89
CA ILE A 166 1.52 1.23 16.47
C ILE A 166 2.69 0.69 15.64
N ALA A 167 3.91 1.14 15.93
CA ALA A 167 5.12 0.66 15.29
C ALA A 167 5.37 -0.83 15.55
N LEU A 168 5.10 -1.31 16.78
CA LEU A 168 5.24 -2.71 17.13
C LEU A 168 4.18 -3.56 16.43
N VAL A 169 2.90 -3.11 16.44
CA VAL A 169 1.82 -3.81 15.73
C VAL A 169 2.15 -3.94 14.24
N ARG A 170 2.61 -2.85 13.61
CA ARG A 170 3.04 -2.85 12.22
C ARG A 170 4.18 -3.84 11.98
N ALA A 171 5.24 -3.76 12.78
CA ALA A 171 6.39 -4.66 12.65
C ALA A 171 5.99 -6.12 12.78
N LEU A 172 5.17 -6.47 13.78
CA LEU A 172 4.68 -7.84 13.98
C LEU A 172 3.84 -8.32 12.79
N MET A 173 2.93 -7.49 12.28
CA MET A 173 2.14 -7.82 11.09
C MET A 173 3.02 -8.03 9.86
N GLU A 174 3.95 -7.11 9.58
CA GLU A 174 4.82 -7.19 8.41
C GLU A 174 5.76 -8.39 8.50
N ILE A 175 6.35 -8.68 9.67
CA ILE A 175 7.18 -9.87 9.88
C ILE A 175 6.35 -11.15 9.68
N THR A 176 5.13 -11.21 10.21
CA THR A 176 4.28 -12.39 10.06
C THR A 176 3.96 -12.65 8.60
N VAL A 177 3.46 -11.65 7.87
CA VAL A 177 3.06 -11.84 6.47
C VAL A 177 4.25 -12.12 5.56
N VAL A 178 5.40 -11.45 5.75
CA VAL A 178 6.59 -11.73 4.94
C VAL A 178 7.16 -13.11 5.22
N SER A 179 7.15 -13.57 6.47
CA SER A 179 7.64 -14.90 6.83
C SER A 179 6.77 -16.01 6.21
N ILE A 180 5.44 -15.86 6.29
CA ILE A 180 4.51 -16.81 5.65
C ILE A 180 4.70 -16.79 4.13
N GLY A 181 4.73 -15.60 3.52
CA GLY A 181 4.89 -15.45 2.09
C GLY A 181 6.22 -16.02 1.58
N TRP A 182 7.30 -15.80 2.31
CA TRP A 182 8.62 -16.36 2.00
C TRP A 182 8.63 -17.88 2.11
N TYR A 183 8.04 -18.43 3.17
CA TYR A 183 7.89 -19.89 3.33
C TYR A 183 7.12 -20.51 2.17
N LEU A 184 6.14 -19.79 1.60
CA LEU A 184 5.37 -20.19 0.42
C LEU A 184 6.12 -19.91 -0.90
N GLY A 185 7.37 -19.44 -0.90
CA GLY A 185 8.19 -19.21 -2.08
C GLY A 185 8.13 -17.77 -2.64
N GLY A 186 7.49 -16.83 -1.94
CA GLY A 186 7.50 -15.42 -2.31
C GLY A 186 8.90 -14.82 -2.24
N THR A 187 9.19 -13.85 -3.10
CA THR A 187 10.53 -13.28 -3.28
C THR A 187 10.85 -12.22 -2.21
N VAL A 188 11.78 -12.55 -1.31
CA VAL A 188 12.36 -11.62 -0.33
C VAL A 188 13.77 -11.24 -0.78
N GLY A 189 14.12 -9.96 -0.70
CA GLY A 189 15.43 -9.48 -1.12
C GLY A 189 15.70 -8.04 -0.72
N ILE A 190 16.66 -7.40 -1.42
CA ILE A 190 17.04 -6.00 -1.19
C ILE A 190 15.84 -5.06 -1.38
N GLY A 191 14.97 -5.33 -2.36
CA GLY A 191 13.73 -4.58 -2.58
C GLY A 191 12.78 -4.62 -1.38
N THR A 192 12.71 -5.77 -0.67
CA THR A 192 11.92 -5.90 0.56
C THR A 192 12.48 -5.00 1.67
N LEU A 193 13.81 -4.95 1.82
CA LEU A 193 14.46 -4.06 2.78
C LEU A 193 14.28 -2.59 2.41
N LEU A 194 14.45 -2.24 1.11
CA LEU A 194 14.18 -0.90 0.60
C LEU A 194 12.76 -0.46 0.90
N PHE A 195 11.78 -1.35 0.72
CA PHE A 195 10.40 -1.06 1.05
C PHE A 195 10.21 -0.89 2.56
N ALA A 196 10.67 -1.83 3.37
CA ALA A 196 10.46 -1.82 4.82
C ALA A 196 11.01 -0.55 5.49
N PHE A 197 12.19 -0.07 5.07
CA PHE A 197 12.81 1.14 5.62
C PHE A 197 12.48 2.40 4.82
N GLY A 198 12.22 2.29 3.53
CA GLY A 198 12.02 3.42 2.61
C GLY A 198 10.58 3.89 2.50
N VAL A 199 9.57 3.02 2.71
CA VAL A 199 8.17 3.40 2.51
C VAL A 199 7.72 4.53 3.47
N GLY A 200 8.16 4.51 4.72
CA GLY A 200 7.83 5.56 5.69
C GLY A 200 8.29 6.96 5.22
N PRO A 201 9.60 7.15 4.97
CA PRO A 201 10.13 8.38 4.36
C PRO A 201 9.47 8.75 3.02
N ALA A 202 9.21 7.77 2.14
CA ALA A 202 8.57 8.02 0.86
C ALA A 202 7.13 8.55 1.01
N VAL A 203 6.35 7.99 1.95
CA VAL A 203 5.01 8.49 2.29
C VAL A 203 5.06 9.90 2.85
N ALA A 204 6.03 10.20 3.74
CA ALA A 204 6.22 11.53 4.27
C ALA A 204 6.54 12.55 3.16
N LEU A 205 7.41 12.18 2.22
CA LEU A 205 7.74 12.98 1.06
C LEU A 205 6.51 13.16 0.14
N GLY A 206 5.76 12.09 -0.13
CA GLY A 206 4.53 12.14 -0.91
C GLY A 206 3.50 13.11 -0.32
N LEU A 207 3.25 13.03 0.98
CA LEU A 207 2.36 13.96 1.68
C LEU A 207 2.85 15.42 1.58
N TYR A 208 4.16 15.64 1.72
CA TYR A 208 4.74 16.98 1.59
C TYR A 208 4.58 17.53 0.17
N LEU A 209 4.91 16.73 -0.86
CA LEU A 209 4.81 17.15 -2.26
C LEU A 209 3.37 17.48 -2.65
N VAL A 210 2.42 16.57 -2.34
CA VAL A 210 1.00 16.79 -2.66
C VAL A 210 0.46 18.00 -1.90
N ASN A 211 0.80 18.16 -0.63
CA ASN A 211 0.40 19.36 0.12
C ASN A 211 0.95 20.64 -0.53
N LYS A 212 2.23 20.66 -0.92
CA LYS A 212 2.86 21.83 -1.56
C LYS A 212 2.27 22.16 -2.92
N MET A 213 1.77 21.15 -3.66
CA MET A 213 1.15 21.35 -5.00
C MET A 213 -0.25 21.95 -4.91
N PHE A 214 -0.97 21.76 -3.80
CA PHE A 214 -2.40 22.07 -3.68
C PHE A 214 -2.76 22.94 -2.46
N SER A 215 -1.76 23.44 -1.72
CA SER A 215 -1.96 24.43 -0.65
C SER A 215 -2.14 25.87 -1.16
#